data_9dd7125c84ab4e80a13b7bcce619c48f
#
_entry.id   9dd7125c84ab4e80a13b7bcce619c48f
#
_cell.length_a   1.000
_cell.length_b   1.000
_cell.length_c   1.000
_cell.angle_alpha   90.00
_cell.angle_beta   90.00
_cell.angle_gamma   90.00
#
_symmetry.space_group_name_H-M   'P 1'
#
loop_
_entity.id
_entity.type
_entity.pdbx_description
1 polymer ?
#
loop_
_entity_poly.entity_id
_entity_poly.type
_entity_poly.pdbx_seq_one_letter_code
_entity_poly.pdbx_strand_id
1 'polypeptide(L)'
;MTAARPADPKPATAEPGAGKVPASRPSTSELPAAELPTGELPSGELPSGELPTGKLPSGELPSGELPTGELRLTIGHRGGRGVATSQYYQGALRVIRPHYLDSSGQVAYTIVNPGGGYLGGDVYDIDIQVQDQARLLLTTQSATKIYRTPGDPAVQHTRIRLGPGASLEYVPDQLIAYREATYRQQTVVELAADSSLVMCDVVTPGWSPDGELFRYEEVRLRNEIHRDGRLLALDNLLIRPGAPAAPLSGMLFLEDYSHLGSMLVVDPRVDAELVRELQDLLAPLDPGGQLGLSLLNGPGFALRALSRSTGSLNRILFTAIDVLRRRWYRQQPLNLRKY
;
A
#
# COMPACT_ATOMS: atom_id res chain seq x y z
N MET A 1 -71.37 -10.08 -21.19
CA MET A 1 -71.46 -9.85 -19.72
C MET A 1 -70.10 -9.34 -19.28
N THR A 2 -70.07 -8.03 -19.05
CA THR A 2 -68.88 -7.21 -18.80
C THR A 2 -68.74 -7.11 -17.29
N ALA A 3 -67.58 -7.51 -16.75
CA ALA A 3 -67.28 -7.33 -15.32
C ALA A 3 -66.22 -6.24 -15.17
N ALA A 4 -66.56 -5.23 -14.37
CA ALA A 4 -65.82 -4.01 -14.14
C ALA A 4 -64.61 -4.23 -13.18
N ARG A 5 -63.59 -3.44 -13.42
CA ARG A 5 -62.34 -3.31 -12.66
C ARG A 5 -62.55 -2.30 -11.53
N PRO A 6 -62.10 -2.54 -10.30
CA PRO A 6 -62.15 -1.51 -9.25
C PRO A 6 -60.94 -0.55 -9.33
N ALA A 7 -61.20 0.70 -8.94
CA ALA A 7 -60.32 1.85 -9.00
C ALA A 7 -59.31 1.87 -7.84
N ASP A 8 -58.11 2.41 -8.14
CA ASP A 8 -57.03 2.70 -7.18
C ASP A 8 -57.35 3.94 -6.31
N PRO A 9 -56.97 3.94 -5.01
CA PRO A 9 -57.08 5.12 -4.16
C PRO A 9 -55.92 6.09 -4.34
N LYS A 10 -56.24 7.39 -4.37
CA LYS A 10 -55.33 8.54 -4.40
C LYS A 10 -54.51 8.63 -3.11
N PRO A 11 -53.22 9.10 -3.18
CA PRO A 11 -52.47 9.42 -1.99
C PRO A 11 -52.85 10.77 -1.38
N ALA A 12 -52.94 10.80 -0.06
CA ALA A 12 -53.22 11.98 0.74
C ALA A 12 -51.97 12.89 0.84
N THR A 13 -52.17 14.17 0.59
CA THR A 13 -51.25 15.27 0.85
C THR A 13 -51.20 15.57 2.34
N ALA A 14 -49.98 15.48 2.96
CA ALA A 14 -49.74 16.02 4.29
C ALA A 14 -48.79 17.23 4.18
N GLU A 15 -49.28 18.37 4.69
CA GLU A 15 -48.50 19.60 4.83
C GLU A 15 -47.46 19.50 5.98
N PRO A 16 -46.29 20.18 5.88
CA PRO A 16 -45.31 20.18 6.95
C PRO A 16 -45.58 21.27 7.99
N GLY A 17 -45.81 20.83 9.22
CA GLY A 17 -45.88 21.71 10.39
C GLY A 17 -44.49 22.26 10.76
N ALA A 18 -44.37 23.57 10.82
CA ALA A 18 -43.19 24.30 11.29
C ALA A 18 -43.02 24.18 12.81
N GLY A 19 -42.10 23.36 13.25
CA GLY A 19 -41.61 23.32 14.64
C GLY A 19 -40.29 24.10 14.79
N LYS A 20 -40.33 25.25 15.45
CA LYS A 20 -39.15 26.02 15.86
C LYS A 20 -38.38 25.25 16.92
N VAL A 21 -37.11 24.95 16.67
CA VAL A 21 -36.16 24.50 17.69
C VAL A 21 -35.27 25.68 18.06
N PRO A 22 -35.07 25.99 19.36
CA PRO A 22 -34.21 27.09 19.78
C PRO A 22 -32.74 26.73 19.68
N ALA A 23 -31.96 27.62 19.07
CA ALA A 23 -30.52 27.55 19.00
C ALA A 23 -29.90 27.84 20.39
N SER A 24 -29.34 26.84 21.04
CA SER A 24 -28.39 27.02 22.12
C SER A 24 -26.97 26.76 21.62
N ARG A 25 -26.16 27.81 21.51
CA ARG A 25 -24.70 27.74 21.32
C ARG A 25 -24.07 27.24 22.63
N PRO A 26 -23.18 26.23 22.61
CA PRO A 26 -22.26 26.03 23.73
C PRO A 26 -21.07 26.98 23.57
N SER A 27 -20.74 27.63 24.68
CA SER A 27 -19.60 28.49 24.86
C SER A 27 -18.27 27.74 24.62
N THR A 28 -17.38 28.37 23.88
CA THR A 28 -15.97 28.02 23.80
C THR A 28 -15.33 28.12 25.19
N SER A 29 -15.06 26.97 25.82
CA SER A 29 -14.09 26.87 26.89
C SER A 29 -12.76 26.45 26.26
N GLU A 30 -11.76 27.31 26.35
CA GLU A 30 -10.38 27.09 25.98
C GLU A 30 -9.85 25.86 26.74
N LEU A 31 -9.43 24.83 25.96
CA LEU A 31 -8.61 23.76 26.52
C LEU A 31 -7.15 24.21 26.45
N PRO A 32 -6.39 24.04 27.54
CA PRO A 32 -4.98 24.43 27.55
C PRO A 32 -4.17 23.55 26.57
N ALA A 33 -3.30 24.21 25.82
CA ALA A 33 -2.32 23.58 24.95
C ALA A 33 -1.42 22.67 25.80
N ALA A 34 -1.56 21.36 25.64
CA ALA A 34 -0.62 20.40 26.20
C ALA A 34 0.67 20.46 25.39
N GLU A 35 1.71 21.00 25.98
CA GLU A 35 3.09 20.92 25.47
C GLU A 35 3.49 19.45 25.35
N LEU A 36 3.84 19.05 24.13
CA LEU A 36 4.42 17.74 23.86
C LEU A 36 5.85 17.72 24.40
N PRO A 37 6.24 16.76 25.24
CA PRO A 37 7.61 16.66 25.70
C PRO A 37 8.51 16.23 24.52
N THR A 38 9.45 17.10 24.16
CA THR A 38 10.63 16.76 23.37
C THR A 38 11.57 15.97 24.26
N GLY A 39 11.37 14.67 24.36
CA GLY A 39 12.24 13.77 25.08
C GLY A 39 13.28 13.16 24.15
N GLU A 40 14.52 13.64 24.21
CA GLU A 40 15.67 12.89 23.73
C GLU A 40 15.82 11.62 24.57
N LEU A 41 15.80 10.46 23.91
CA LEU A 41 16.13 9.19 24.56
C LEU A 41 17.64 9.07 24.73
N PRO A 42 18.14 8.55 25.87
CA PRO A 42 19.57 8.43 26.12
C PRO A 42 20.22 7.49 25.11
N SER A 43 21.33 7.96 24.52
CA SER A 43 22.21 7.22 23.63
C SER A 43 22.96 6.15 24.43
N GLY A 44 22.49 4.90 24.37
CA GLY A 44 23.24 3.73 24.78
C GLY A 44 23.97 3.13 23.57
N GLU A 45 25.29 3.13 23.58
CA GLU A 45 26.12 2.46 22.58
C GLU A 45 25.85 0.96 22.59
N LEU A 46 25.44 0.41 21.41
CA LEU A 46 25.33 -1.01 21.17
C LEU A 46 26.57 -1.49 20.38
N PRO A 47 27.08 -2.71 20.64
CA PRO A 47 28.25 -3.21 19.94
C PRO A 47 27.96 -3.41 18.45
N SER A 48 28.82 -2.84 17.61
CA SER A 48 28.80 -2.91 16.15
C SER A 48 29.18 -4.31 15.67
N GLY A 49 28.16 -5.09 15.28
CA GLY A 49 28.38 -6.23 14.40
C GLY A 49 28.32 -5.75 12.95
N GLU A 50 29.45 -5.76 12.25
CA GLU A 50 29.52 -5.40 10.83
C GLU A 50 28.75 -6.42 9.98
N LEU A 51 27.65 -5.97 9.36
CA LEU A 51 27.02 -6.67 8.25
C LEU A 51 27.88 -6.48 6.99
N PRO A 52 28.03 -7.50 6.11
CA PRO A 52 28.82 -7.35 4.90
C PRO A 52 28.25 -6.25 4.01
N THR A 53 29.00 -5.18 3.84
CA THR A 53 28.68 -4.04 2.97
C THR A 53 28.89 -4.42 1.52
N GLY A 54 27.88 -5.03 0.89
CA GLY A 54 27.75 -5.00 -0.56
C GLY A 54 27.42 -3.56 -0.99
N LYS A 55 28.29 -2.93 -1.78
CA LYS A 55 28.03 -1.61 -2.36
C LYS A 55 26.74 -1.67 -3.19
N LEU A 56 25.67 -1.04 -2.69
CA LEU A 56 24.50 -0.73 -3.48
C LEU A 56 24.90 0.26 -4.60
N PRO A 57 24.37 0.13 -5.83
CA PRO A 57 24.45 1.21 -6.78
C PRO A 57 23.71 2.40 -6.19
N SER A 58 24.44 3.38 -5.73
CA SER A 58 23.93 4.66 -5.27
C SER A 58 23.32 5.38 -6.46
N GLY A 59 21.98 5.33 -6.56
CA GLY A 59 21.26 6.40 -7.22
C GLY A 59 21.44 7.62 -6.33
N GLU A 60 22.56 8.34 -6.48
CA GLU A 60 22.77 9.59 -5.79
C GLU A 60 21.67 10.57 -6.20
N LEU A 61 20.96 11.08 -5.19
CA LEU A 61 20.14 12.28 -5.36
C LEU A 61 21.05 13.41 -5.88
N PRO A 62 20.60 14.24 -6.81
CA PRO A 62 21.34 15.45 -7.16
C PRO A 62 21.61 16.22 -5.88
N SER A 63 22.88 16.54 -5.68
CA SER A 63 23.45 17.11 -4.47
C SER A 63 22.71 18.38 -4.04
N GLY A 64 22.04 18.36 -2.90
CA GLY A 64 21.72 19.55 -2.12
C GLY A 64 20.27 19.80 -1.72
N GLU A 65 19.27 19.16 -2.30
CA GLU A 65 17.88 19.37 -1.90
C GLU A 65 17.40 18.27 -0.95
N LEU A 66 16.81 18.69 0.17
CA LEU A 66 16.18 17.76 1.12
C LEU A 66 14.93 17.15 0.48
N PRO A 67 14.66 15.84 0.71
CA PRO A 67 13.43 15.22 0.21
C PRO A 67 12.20 15.92 0.79
N THR A 68 11.13 16.00 0.00
CA THR A 68 9.82 16.53 0.43
C THR A 68 9.28 15.79 1.64
N GLY A 69 9.54 14.47 1.70
CA GLY A 69 9.21 13.64 2.84
C GLY A 69 10.20 12.50 3.03
N GLU A 70 10.66 12.32 4.27
CA GLU A 70 11.57 11.25 4.65
C GLU A 70 10.96 10.43 5.79
N LEU A 71 11.09 9.10 5.72
CA LEU A 71 10.71 8.17 6.77
C LEU A 71 11.79 7.11 6.92
N ARG A 72 12.29 6.95 8.16
CA ARG A 72 13.14 5.82 8.54
C ARG A 72 12.50 5.11 9.72
N LEU A 73 12.28 3.80 9.59
CA LEU A 73 11.63 2.99 10.62
C LEU A 73 12.38 1.68 10.79
N THR A 74 12.88 1.44 12.00
CA THR A 74 13.53 0.17 12.36
C THR A 74 12.66 -0.56 13.38
N ILE A 75 12.29 -1.79 13.08
CA ILE A 75 11.50 -2.68 13.95
C ILE A 75 12.40 -3.79 14.46
N GLY A 76 12.52 -3.91 15.79
CA GLY A 76 13.19 -5.02 16.46
C GLY A 76 12.18 -5.94 17.13
N HIS A 77 12.68 -7.08 17.66
CA HIS A 77 11.89 -8.05 18.40
C HIS A 77 12.21 -7.98 19.89
N ARG A 78 11.18 -7.75 20.74
CA ARG A 78 11.29 -7.75 22.20
C ARG A 78 10.09 -8.40 22.84
N GLY A 79 10.32 -9.35 23.74
CA GLY A 79 9.24 -9.99 24.53
C GLY A 79 8.15 -10.62 23.66
N GLY A 80 8.50 -11.26 22.54
CA GLY A 80 7.55 -11.87 21.63
C GLY A 80 6.81 -10.88 20.71
N ARG A 81 7.22 -9.61 20.65
CA ARG A 81 6.54 -8.57 19.86
C ARG A 81 7.52 -7.76 19.03
N GLY A 82 7.06 -7.33 17.87
CA GLY A 82 7.73 -6.28 17.08
C GLY A 82 7.57 -4.93 17.78
N VAL A 83 8.67 -4.20 17.94
CA VAL A 83 8.68 -2.86 18.52
C VAL A 83 9.58 -1.94 17.70
N ALA A 84 9.25 -0.67 17.56
CA ALA A 84 10.17 0.29 16.95
C ALA A 84 11.40 0.46 17.85
N THR A 85 12.58 0.22 17.30
CA THR A 85 13.87 0.50 17.94
C THR A 85 14.43 1.85 17.49
N SER A 86 14.03 2.30 16.29
CA SER A 86 14.31 3.65 15.79
C SER A 86 13.16 4.13 14.91
N GLN A 87 12.84 5.40 15.01
CA GLN A 87 11.81 6.04 14.21
C GLN A 87 12.23 7.49 13.93
N TYR A 88 12.29 7.85 12.66
CA TYR A 88 12.55 9.20 12.21
C TYR A 88 11.64 9.53 11.03
N TYR A 89 11.11 10.72 11.00
CA TYR A 89 10.39 11.25 9.86
C TYR A 89 10.57 12.76 9.74
N GLN A 90 10.59 13.25 8.51
CA GLN A 90 10.73 14.66 8.19
C GLN A 90 9.83 15.04 7.02
N GLY A 91 9.56 16.33 6.88
CA GLY A 91 8.77 16.86 5.76
C GLY A 91 7.33 16.37 5.78
N ALA A 92 6.83 15.87 4.66
CA ALA A 92 5.43 15.49 4.49
C ALA A 92 5.07 14.10 5.04
N LEU A 93 6.04 13.24 5.34
CA LEU A 93 5.75 11.89 5.86
C LEU A 93 5.63 11.87 7.37
N ARG A 94 4.73 11.02 7.86
CA ARG A 94 4.53 10.69 9.29
C ARG A 94 4.18 9.22 9.42
N VAL A 95 4.34 8.67 10.63
CA VAL A 95 3.75 7.38 11.02
C VAL A 95 2.86 7.56 12.24
N ILE A 96 1.74 6.85 12.24
CA ILE A 96 0.81 6.83 13.38
C ILE A 96 1.35 5.88 14.45
N ARG A 97 0.84 6.01 15.68
CA ARG A 97 1.17 5.11 16.80
C ARG A 97 1.00 3.65 16.37
N PRO A 98 1.93 2.78 16.78
CA PRO A 98 1.85 1.35 16.47
C PRO A 98 0.61 0.71 17.06
N HIS A 99 0.07 -0.26 16.34
CA HIS A 99 -1.03 -1.09 16.76
C HIS A 99 -0.62 -2.56 16.72
N TYR A 100 -1.25 -3.39 17.54
CA TYR A 100 -1.20 -4.84 17.45
C TYR A 100 -2.61 -5.30 17.12
N LEU A 101 -2.81 -5.82 15.90
CA LEU A 101 -4.14 -6.19 15.41
C LEU A 101 -4.66 -7.47 16.05
N ASP A 102 -3.73 -8.32 16.49
CA ASP A 102 -3.99 -9.62 17.14
C ASP A 102 -2.90 -9.95 18.18
N SER A 103 -2.94 -11.14 18.74
CA SER A 103 -1.97 -11.62 19.74
C SER A 103 -0.67 -12.17 19.15
N SER A 104 -0.46 -12.09 17.84
CA SER A 104 0.72 -12.67 17.16
C SER A 104 2.04 -11.94 17.44
N GLY A 105 1.96 -10.77 18.04
CA GLY A 105 3.13 -9.92 18.25
C GLY A 105 3.58 -9.12 17.02
N GLN A 106 2.91 -9.26 15.88
CA GLN A 106 3.17 -8.41 14.70
C GLN A 106 2.74 -6.98 15.00
N VAL A 107 3.68 -6.02 14.87
CA VAL A 107 3.36 -4.60 15.00
C VAL A 107 2.83 -4.06 13.66
N ALA A 108 1.81 -3.23 13.71
CA ALA A 108 1.25 -2.55 12.56
C ALA A 108 1.56 -1.05 12.63
N TYR A 109 2.11 -0.52 11.54
CA TYR A 109 2.34 0.91 11.33
C TYR A 109 1.59 1.41 10.11
N THR A 110 1.10 2.65 10.21
CA THR A 110 0.43 3.34 9.10
C THR A 110 1.24 4.57 8.72
N ILE A 111 1.67 4.64 7.46
CA ILE A 111 2.30 5.82 6.88
C ILE A 111 1.21 6.83 6.53
N VAL A 112 1.44 8.08 6.89
CA VAL A 112 0.53 9.20 6.64
C VAL A 112 1.26 10.29 5.88
N ASN A 113 0.62 10.83 4.85
CA ASN A 113 1.00 12.09 4.23
C ASN A 113 -0.09 13.13 4.54
N PRO A 114 0.09 13.99 5.58
CA PRO A 114 -0.90 15.02 5.92
C PRO A 114 -1.16 16.03 4.80
N GLY A 115 -0.23 16.18 3.84
CA GLY A 115 -0.41 17.00 2.65
C GLY A 115 -1.44 16.45 1.65
N GLY A 116 -1.87 15.20 1.83
CA GLY A 116 -2.95 14.56 1.08
C GLY A 116 -2.56 14.00 -0.29
N GLY A 117 -1.37 14.29 -0.81
CA GLY A 117 -0.88 13.76 -2.10
C GLY A 117 0.48 14.31 -2.47
N TYR A 118 1.01 13.87 -3.60
CA TYR A 118 2.32 14.22 -4.15
C TYR A 118 2.14 15.26 -5.27
N LEU A 119 3.05 16.22 -5.32
CA LEU A 119 3.11 17.30 -6.33
C LEU A 119 4.30 17.11 -7.27
N GLY A 120 4.34 17.87 -8.35
CA GLY A 120 5.49 17.87 -9.27
C GLY A 120 6.78 18.31 -8.57
N GLY A 121 7.86 17.56 -8.80
CA GLY A 121 9.16 17.76 -8.14
C GLY A 121 9.27 17.19 -6.73
N ASP A 122 8.17 16.66 -6.15
CA ASP A 122 8.25 16.02 -4.84
C ASP A 122 9.12 14.77 -4.88
N VAL A 123 9.98 14.61 -3.85
CA VAL A 123 10.80 13.44 -3.63
C VAL A 123 10.49 12.86 -2.25
N TYR A 124 10.17 11.57 -2.21
CA TYR A 124 9.87 10.84 -0.97
C TYR A 124 10.86 9.70 -0.78
N ASP A 125 11.54 9.68 0.37
CA ASP A 125 12.48 8.64 0.75
C ASP A 125 11.94 7.84 1.95
N ILE A 126 11.81 6.52 1.78
CA ILE A 126 11.29 5.60 2.79
C ILE A 126 12.34 4.50 3.01
N ASP A 127 12.86 4.37 4.24
CA ASP A 127 13.80 3.33 4.65
C ASP A 127 13.20 2.51 5.79
N ILE A 128 12.95 1.22 5.53
CA ILE A 128 12.33 0.29 6.48
C ILE A 128 13.32 -0.83 6.78
N GLN A 129 13.63 -1.01 8.05
CA GLN A 129 14.42 -2.12 8.52
C GLN A 129 13.62 -2.98 9.50
N VAL A 130 13.46 -4.26 9.19
CA VAL A 130 12.87 -5.25 10.09
C VAL A 130 13.99 -6.17 10.54
N GLN A 131 14.41 -6.02 11.80
CA GLN A 131 15.50 -6.78 12.40
C GLN A 131 15.09 -8.24 12.62
N ASP A 132 16.07 -9.06 13.01
CA ASP A 132 15.92 -10.49 13.21
C ASP A 132 14.67 -10.85 14.03
N GLN A 133 13.91 -11.83 13.54
CA GLN A 133 12.67 -12.35 14.15
C GLN A 133 11.55 -11.31 14.35
N ALA A 134 11.75 -10.05 13.94
CA ALA A 134 10.73 -9.02 14.05
C ALA A 134 9.66 -9.17 12.97
N ARG A 135 8.44 -8.73 13.29
CA ARG A 135 7.30 -8.81 12.37
C ARG A 135 6.60 -7.48 12.25
N LEU A 136 6.46 -6.99 11.01
CA LEU A 136 5.86 -5.72 10.68
C LEU A 136 4.71 -5.88 9.68
N LEU A 137 3.60 -5.22 9.94
CA LEU A 137 2.60 -4.85 8.95
C LEU A 137 2.74 -3.35 8.69
N LEU A 138 2.99 -2.98 7.45
CA LEU A 138 3.12 -1.59 7.02
C LEU A 138 2.05 -1.27 5.98
N THR A 139 1.32 -0.18 6.21
CA THR A 139 0.26 0.27 5.31
C THR A 139 0.25 1.79 5.21
N THR A 140 -0.55 2.35 4.31
CA THR A 140 -0.80 3.81 4.23
C THR A 140 -2.17 4.14 4.83
N GLN A 141 -2.39 5.39 5.21
CA GLN A 141 -3.68 5.83 5.76
C GLN A 141 -4.77 5.87 4.69
N SER A 142 -4.40 6.22 3.48
CA SER A 142 -5.31 6.40 2.35
C SER A 142 -4.56 6.22 1.03
N ALA A 143 -5.28 6.27 -0.09
CA ALA A 143 -4.72 6.22 -1.43
C ALA A 143 -3.55 7.21 -1.61
N THR A 144 -2.48 6.75 -2.25
CA THR A 144 -1.39 7.61 -2.71
C THR A 144 -1.87 8.40 -3.91
N LYS A 145 -2.16 9.68 -3.70
CA LYS A 145 -2.63 10.58 -4.76
C LYS A 145 -1.45 11.30 -5.36
N ILE A 146 -1.35 11.27 -6.68
CA ILE A 146 -0.36 12.06 -7.41
C ILE A 146 -1.14 13.15 -8.14
N TYR A 147 -0.98 14.37 -7.69
CA TYR A 147 -1.60 15.52 -8.34
C TYR A 147 -0.88 15.84 -9.65
N ARG A 148 -1.38 16.81 -10.41
CA ARG A 148 -0.74 17.29 -11.63
C ARG A 148 0.75 17.63 -11.36
N THR A 149 1.64 17.17 -12.23
CA THR A 149 3.09 17.39 -12.11
C THR A 149 3.62 18.19 -13.31
N PRO A 150 3.39 19.51 -13.34
CA PRO A 150 3.96 20.34 -14.40
C PRO A 150 5.49 20.40 -14.23
N GLY A 151 6.21 19.92 -15.25
CA GLY A 151 7.68 19.83 -15.21
C GLY A 151 8.16 18.50 -14.64
N ASP A 152 8.72 18.51 -13.43
CA ASP A 152 9.35 17.33 -12.86
C ASP A 152 8.34 16.32 -12.30
N PRO A 153 8.62 15.01 -12.42
CA PRO A 153 7.78 13.96 -11.86
C PRO A 153 7.77 13.99 -10.33
N ALA A 154 6.72 13.46 -9.72
CA ALA A 154 6.77 13.03 -8.33
C ALA A 154 7.51 11.70 -8.24
N VAL A 155 8.44 11.57 -7.29
CA VAL A 155 9.32 10.40 -7.16
C VAL A 155 9.25 9.83 -5.76
N GLN A 156 9.21 8.48 -5.64
CA GLN A 156 9.33 7.79 -4.36
C GLN A 156 10.41 6.71 -4.45
N HIS A 157 11.34 6.77 -3.50
CA HIS A 157 12.33 5.72 -3.28
C HIS A 157 11.98 4.99 -1.98
N THR A 158 11.89 3.68 -2.06
CA THR A 158 11.62 2.83 -0.89
C THR A 158 12.71 1.77 -0.78
N ARG A 159 13.40 1.73 0.36
CA ARG A 159 14.37 0.68 0.69
C ARG A 159 13.83 -0.14 1.86
N ILE A 160 13.90 -1.45 1.71
CA ILE A 160 13.40 -2.39 2.71
C ILE A 160 14.48 -3.42 2.98
N ARG A 161 14.81 -3.66 4.25
CA ARG A 161 15.76 -4.68 4.66
C ARG A 161 15.12 -5.59 5.71
N LEU A 162 15.17 -6.89 5.46
CA LEU A 162 14.62 -7.92 6.34
C LEU A 162 15.75 -8.84 6.82
N GLY A 163 15.99 -8.82 8.13
CA GLY A 163 16.94 -9.71 8.80
C GLY A 163 16.45 -11.16 8.86
N PRO A 164 17.30 -12.08 9.38
CA PRO A 164 16.94 -13.48 9.56
C PRO A 164 15.64 -13.68 10.32
N GLY A 165 14.75 -14.52 9.78
CA GLY A 165 13.43 -14.81 10.36
C GLY A 165 12.47 -13.64 10.47
N ALA A 166 12.83 -12.47 9.93
CA ALA A 166 11.96 -11.31 9.90
C ALA A 166 10.81 -11.47 8.91
N SER A 167 9.69 -10.80 9.16
CA SER A 167 8.57 -10.78 8.22
C SER A 167 7.97 -9.39 8.04
N LEU A 168 7.65 -9.07 6.79
CA LEU A 168 6.97 -7.84 6.40
C LEU A 168 5.74 -8.14 5.54
N GLU A 169 4.61 -7.57 5.95
CA GLU A 169 3.45 -7.37 5.09
C GLU A 169 3.39 -5.89 4.72
N TYR A 170 3.71 -5.53 3.47
CA TYR A 170 3.62 -4.16 2.96
C TYR A 170 2.40 -4.04 2.06
N VAL A 171 1.34 -3.45 2.60
CA VAL A 171 0.00 -3.40 2.02
C VAL A 171 -0.49 -1.95 1.98
N PRO A 172 0.08 -1.11 1.09
CA PRO A 172 -0.40 0.26 0.90
C PRO A 172 -1.79 0.28 0.26
N ASP A 173 -2.49 1.41 0.41
CA ASP A 173 -3.69 1.68 -0.38
C ASP A 173 -3.34 1.94 -1.85
N GLN A 174 -4.35 2.00 -2.69
CA GLN A 174 -4.22 2.17 -4.13
C GLN A 174 -3.53 3.49 -4.53
N LEU A 175 -2.85 3.47 -5.67
CA LEU A 175 -2.33 4.63 -6.36
C LEU A 175 -3.42 5.27 -7.23
N ILE A 176 -3.60 6.59 -7.10
CA ILE A 176 -4.51 7.40 -7.91
C ILE A 176 -3.72 8.54 -8.55
N ALA A 177 -3.37 8.38 -9.82
CA ALA A 177 -2.73 9.44 -10.59
C ALA A 177 -3.78 10.37 -11.20
N TYR A 178 -3.66 11.68 -10.95
CA TYR A 178 -4.56 12.69 -11.48
C TYR A 178 -4.18 13.04 -12.93
N ARG A 179 -5.04 13.75 -13.63
CA ARG A 179 -4.76 14.23 -14.98
C ARG A 179 -3.41 14.96 -15.04
N GLU A 180 -2.60 14.66 -16.07
CA GLU A 180 -1.28 15.23 -16.32
C GLU A 180 -0.26 14.93 -15.18
N ALA A 181 -0.48 13.83 -14.44
CA ALA A 181 0.47 13.37 -13.44
C ALA A 181 1.55 12.47 -14.04
N THR A 182 2.78 12.67 -13.60
CA THR A 182 3.91 11.76 -13.84
C THR A 182 4.44 11.27 -12.50
N TYR A 183 4.45 9.96 -12.31
CA TYR A 183 4.89 9.34 -11.06
C TYR A 183 5.88 8.21 -11.31
N ARG A 184 6.94 8.18 -10.51
CA ARG A 184 7.97 7.14 -10.53
C ARG A 184 8.24 6.63 -9.13
N GLN A 185 8.01 5.34 -8.92
CA GLN A 185 8.33 4.63 -7.68
C GLN A 185 9.42 3.61 -7.96
N GLN A 186 10.43 3.59 -7.11
CA GLN A 186 11.44 2.55 -7.06
C GLN A 186 11.47 1.94 -5.66
N THR A 187 11.27 0.64 -5.58
CA THR A 187 11.37 -0.13 -4.34
C THR A 187 12.50 -1.15 -4.48
N VAL A 188 13.42 -1.14 -3.53
CA VAL A 188 14.48 -2.15 -3.42
C VAL A 188 14.31 -2.88 -2.10
N VAL A 189 14.20 -4.20 -2.16
CA VAL A 189 14.03 -5.07 -1.00
C VAL A 189 15.19 -6.03 -0.90
N GLU A 190 15.82 -6.08 0.27
CA GLU A 190 16.89 -7.01 0.61
C GLU A 190 16.39 -7.99 1.68
N LEU A 191 16.49 -9.27 1.38
CA LEU A 191 15.95 -10.36 2.19
C LEU A 191 17.05 -11.31 2.64
N ALA A 192 17.06 -11.65 3.94
CA ALA A 192 17.78 -12.83 4.41
C ALA A 192 17.10 -14.13 3.92
N ALA A 193 17.83 -15.24 3.93
CA ALA A 193 17.41 -16.52 3.38
C ALA A 193 16.07 -17.07 3.94
N ASP A 194 15.79 -16.80 5.20
CA ASP A 194 14.62 -17.30 5.93
C ASP A 194 13.59 -16.22 6.27
N SER A 195 13.77 -15.02 5.73
CA SER A 195 12.79 -13.94 5.90
C SER A 195 11.58 -14.09 4.98
N SER A 196 10.50 -13.40 5.32
CA SER A 196 9.20 -13.47 4.65
C SER A 196 8.74 -12.09 4.21
N LEU A 197 8.35 -11.94 2.96
CA LEU A 197 7.81 -10.72 2.37
C LEU A 197 6.45 -11.00 1.72
N VAL A 198 5.48 -10.16 2.03
CA VAL A 198 4.24 -9.99 1.24
C VAL A 198 4.15 -8.52 0.88
N MET A 199 4.20 -8.18 -0.40
CA MET A 199 4.14 -6.81 -0.90
C MET A 199 3.08 -6.69 -1.98
N CYS A 200 2.21 -5.67 -1.85
CA CYS A 200 1.11 -5.42 -2.78
C CYS A 200 1.18 -4.03 -3.37
N ASP A 201 0.74 -3.90 -4.62
CA ASP A 201 0.46 -2.62 -5.28
C ASP A 201 -0.91 -2.68 -5.97
N VAL A 202 -1.68 -1.61 -5.91
CA VAL A 202 -2.93 -1.44 -6.65
C VAL A 202 -2.87 -0.12 -7.42
N VAL A 203 -2.97 -0.21 -8.75
CA VAL A 203 -2.99 0.96 -9.63
C VAL A 203 -4.39 1.12 -10.21
N THR A 204 -4.94 2.33 -10.07
CA THR A 204 -6.24 2.71 -10.59
C THR A 204 -6.12 3.42 -11.93
N PRO A 205 -7.22 3.62 -12.69
CA PRO A 205 -7.21 4.39 -13.93
C PRO A 205 -6.95 5.89 -13.71
N GLY A 206 -6.77 6.31 -12.45
CA GLY A 206 -6.54 7.70 -12.09
C GLY A 206 -7.84 8.50 -11.91
N TRP A 207 -7.67 9.82 -11.86
CA TRP A 207 -8.79 10.76 -11.71
C TRP A 207 -8.63 11.96 -12.63
N SER A 208 -9.73 12.40 -13.23
CA SER A 208 -9.81 13.59 -14.05
C SER A 208 -11.12 14.33 -13.82
N PRO A 209 -11.16 15.68 -13.90
CA PRO A 209 -12.39 16.45 -13.73
C PRO A 209 -13.49 16.15 -14.77
N ASP A 210 -13.09 15.70 -15.97
CA ASP A 210 -13.99 15.30 -17.05
C ASP A 210 -14.56 13.87 -16.90
N GLY A 211 -14.11 13.13 -15.87
CA GLY A 211 -14.50 11.74 -15.63
C GLY A 211 -13.79 10.72 -16.54
N GLU A 212 -12.95 11.17 -17.44
CA GLU A 212 -12.21 10.28 -18.34
C GLU A 212 -11.08 9.53 -17.59
N LEU A 213 -10.86 8.28 -17.98
CA LEU A 213 -9.86 7.40 -17.39
C LEU A 213 -8.49 7.61 -18.05
N PHE A 214 -7.42 7.27 -17.32
CA PHE A 214 -6.06 7.27 -17.86
C PHE A 214 -5.62 8.62 -18.45
N ARG A 215 -5.95 9.71 -17.76
CA ARG A 215 -5.59 11.08 -18.19
C ARG A 215 -4.24 11.55 -17.62
N TYR A 216 -3.51 10.68 -16.93
CA TYR A 216 -2.15 10.95 -16.48
C TYR A 216 -1.12 10.67 -17.59
N GLU A 217 0.10 11.20 -17.44
CA GLU A 217 1.18 11.05 -18.42
C GLU A 217 1.95 9.74 -18.23
N GLU A 218 2.37 9.45 -17.00
CA GLU A 218 3.14 8.25 -16.70
C GLU A 218 2.89 7.79 -15.26
N VAL A 219 2.73 6.47 -15.09
CA VAL A 219 2.89 5.77 -13.81
C VAL A 219 3.92 4.68 -14.02
N ARG A 220 5.00 4.74 -13.25
CA ARG A 220 6.03 3.71 -13.24
C ARG A 220 6.26 3.20 -11.84
N LEU A 221 6.08 1.88 -11.63
CA LEU A 221 6.42 1.17 -10.41
C LEU A 221 7.51 0.15 -10.73
N ARG A 222 8.67 0.29 -10.08
CA ARG A 222 9.78 -0.64 -10.23
C ARG A 222 10.12 -1.24 -8.88
N ASN A 223 9.97 -2.56 -8.75
CA ASN A 223 10.24 -3.32 -7.54
C ASN A 223 11.37 -4.32 -7.82
N GLU A 224 12.46 -4.21 -7.08
CA GLU A 224 13.60 -5.12 -7.11
C GLU A 224 13.67 -5.88 -5.78
N ILE A 225 13.65 -7.20 -5.85
CA ILE A 225 13.73 -8.05 -4.66
C ILE A 225 15.02 -8.87 -4.76
N HIS A 226 15.90 -8.66 -3.79
CA HIS A 226 17.15 -9.38 -3.65
C HIS A 226 17.05 -10.32 -2.44
N ARG A 227 17.55 -11.54 -2.59
CA ARG A 227 17.67 -12.52 -1.51
C ARG A 227 19.10 -13.02 -1.46
N ASP A 228 19.72 -12.94 -0.27
CA ASP A 228 21.14 -13.27 -0.09
C ASP A 228 22.04 -12.56 -1.13
N GLY A 229 21.79 -11.28 -1.39
CA GLY A 229 22.54 -10.45 -2.32
C GLY A 229 22.31 -10.77 -3.82
N ARG A 230 21.40 -11.69 -4.16
CA ARG A 230 21.07 -12.05 -5.55
C ARG A 230 19.68 -11.54 -5.93
N LEU A 231 19.55 -10.99 -7.13
CA LEU A 231 18.26 -10.59 -7.66
C LEU A 231 17.36 -11.82 -7.82
N LEU A 232 16.24 -11.84 -7.09
CA LEU A 232 15.23 -12.89 -7.13
C LEU A 232 14.07 -12.52 -8.04
N ALA A 233 13.61 -11.27 -7.96
CA ALA A 233 12.51 -10.79 -8.76
C ALA A 233 12.72 -9.31 -9.15
N LEU A 234 12.36 -9.00 -10.39
CA LEU A 234 12.26 -7.65 -10.92
C LEU A 234 10.87 -7.47 -11.49
N ASP A 235 10.12 -6.56 -10.90
CA ASP A 235 8.82 -6.13 -11.40
C ASP A 235 8.92 -4.67 -11.86
N ASN A 236 8.54 -4.40 -13.11
CA ASN A 236 8.63 -3.06 -13.69
C ASN A 236 7.37 -2.76 -14.50
N LEU A 237 6.38 -2.22 -13.81
CA LEU A 237 5.15 -1.72 -14.43
C LEU A 237 5.40 -0.32 -14.99
N LEU A 238 5.05 -0.10 -16.25
CA LEU A 238 5.08 1.20 -16.90
C LEU A 238 3.77 1.42 -17.64
N ILE A 239 2.99 2.41 -17.22
CA ILE A 239 1.76 2.82 -17.88
C ILE A 239 1.94 4.23 -18.42
N ARG A 240 1.85 4.40 -19.74
CA ARG A 240 1.86 5.66 -20.48
C ARG A 240 0.67 5.71 -21.41
N PRO A 241 -0.48 6.24 -20.99
CA PRO A 241 -1.72 6.18 -21.75
C PRO A 241 -1.63 6.77 -23.17
N GLY A 242 -0.84 7.82 -23.35
CA GLY A 242 -0.63 8.50 -24.63
C GLY A 242 0.40 7.85 -25.57
N ALA A 243 1.00 6.70 -25.22
CA ALA A 243 2.02 6.07 -26.04
C ALA A 243 1.41 5.35 -27.26
N PRO A 244 1.65 5.81 -28.51
CA PRO A 244 1.02 5.22 -29.71
C PRO A 244 1.41 3.76 -29.95
N ALA A 245 2.64 3.39 -29.54
CA ALA A 245 3.19 2.05 -29.77
C ALA A 245 2.63 0.98 -28.82
N ALA A 246 1.92 1.38 -27.76
CA ALA A 246 1.44 0.47 -26.74
C ALA A 246 0.10 0.98 -26.16
N PRO A 247 -1.01 0.87 -26.92
CA PRO A 247 -2.32 1.28 -26.44
C PRO A 247 -2.72 0.44 -25.24
N LEU A 248 -3.27 1.07 -24.20
CA LEU A 248 -3.66 0.39 -22.96
C LEU A 248 -4.72 -0.69 -23.17
N SER A 249 -5.60 -0.52 -24.15
CA SER A 249 -6.60 -1.51 -24.57
C SER A 249 -6.02 -2.65 -25.42
N GLY A 250 -4.70 -2.66 -25.63
CA GLY A 250 -4.03 -3.72 -26.38
C GLY A 250 -3.94 -5.03 -25.61
N MET A 251 -3.94 -6.15 -26.34
CA MET A 251 -3.60 -7.46 -25.79
C MET A 251 -2.24 -7.40 -25.10
N LEU A 252 -2.11 -8.04 -23.95
CA LEU A 252 -0.92 -8.01 -23.09
C LEU A 252 -0.73 -6.70 -22.27
N PHE A 253 -1.67 -5.77 -22.33
CA PHE A 253 -1.71 -4.59 -21.48
C PHE A 253 -2.87 -4.67 -20.48
N LEU A 254 -3.76 -3.67 -20.51
CA LEU A 254 -4.93 -3.66 -19.62
C LEU A 254 -6.20 -4.19 -20.29
N GLU A 255 -6.19 -4.41 -21.60
CA GLU A 255 -7.37 -4.80 -22.39
C GLU A 255 -8.57 -3.88 -22.06
N ASP A 256 -9.72 -4.46 -21.65
CA ASP A 256 -10.90 -3.70 -21.23
C ASP A 256 -10.94 -3.41 -19.72
N TYR A 257 -9.84 -3.69 -19.01
CA TYR A 257 -9.76 -3.45 -17.58
C TYR A 257 -9.18 -2.07 -17.27
N SER A 258 -9.52 -1.58 -16.10
CA SER A 258 -9.08 -0.24 -15.67
C SER A 258 -8.18 -0.26 -14.44
N HIS A 259 -8.17 -1.36 -13.70
CA HIS A 259 -7.43 -1.49 -12.44
C HIS A 259 -6.46 -2.67 -12.52
N LEU A 260 -5.27 -2.48 -11.99
CA LEU A 260 -4.25 -3.52 -11.89
C LEU A 260 -3.87 -3.72 -10.43
N GLY A 261 -3.93 -4.98 -9.98
CA GLY A 261 -3.40 -5.41 -8.69
C GLY A 261 -2.17 -6.29 -8.89
N SER A 262 -1.18 -6.11 -8.05
CA SER A 262 -0.03 -7.00 -7.99
C SER A 262 0.30 -7.38 -6.56
N MET A 263 0.81 -8.61 -6.41
CA MET A 263 1.38 -9.09 -5.16
C MET A 263 2.65 -9.87 -5.46
N LEU A 264 3.71 -9.55 -4.72
CA LEU A 264 4.94 -10.32 -4.70
C LEU A 264 5.09 -10.95 -3.33
N VAL A 265 5.24 -12.25 -3.29
CA VAL A 265 5.43 -13.02 -2.06
C VAL A 265 6.75 -13.76 -2.15
N VAL A 266 7.61 -13.57 -1.15
CA VAL A 266 8.85 -14.33 -0.99
C VAL A 266 8.84 -14.97 0.37
N ASP A 267 8.87 -16.31 0.41
CA ASP A 267 8.87 -17.08 1.65
C ASP A 267 9.34 -18.50 1.38
N PRO A 268 10.19 -19.10 2.22
CA PRO A 268 10.67 -20.49 2.04
C PRO A 268 9.55 -21.54 2.00
N ARG A 269 8.36 -21.23 2.53
CA ARG A 269 7.19 -22.13 2.59
C ARG A 269 6.32 -22.10 1.34
N VAL A 270 6.66 -21.28 0.35
CA VAL A 270 5.92 -21.25 -0.93
C VAL A 270 6.26 -22.47 -1.75
N ASP A 271 5.23 -23.19 -2.18
CA ASP A 271 5.31 -24.33 -3.08
C ASP A 271 4.25 -24.26 -4.19
N ALA A 272 4.29 -25.20 -5.12
CA ALA A 272 3.35 -25.25 -6.22
C ALA A 272 1.92 -25.63 -5.80
N GLU A 273 1.75 -26.30 -4.67
CA GLU A 273 0.44 -26.66 -4.14
C GLU A 273 -0.27 -25.41 -3.60
N LEU A 274 0.45 -24.59 -2.81
CA LEU A 274 -0.08 -23.32 -2.31
C LEU A 274 -0.50 -22.40 -3.45
N VAL A 275 0.31 -22.30 -4.52
CA VAL A 275 -0.01 -21.42 -5.67
C VAL A 275 -1.26 -21.91 -6.40
N ARG A 276 -1.44 -23.22 -6.57
CA ARG A 276 -2.68 -23.78 -7.16
C ARG A 276 -3.89 -23.56 -6.25
N GLU A 277 -3.76 -23.83 -4.95
CA GLU A 277 -4.83 -23.56 -3.98
C GLU A 277 -5.29 -22.10 -4.03
N LEU A 278 -4.33 -21.16 -4.06
CA LEU A 278 -4.63 -19.74 -4.18
C LEU A 278 -5.29 -19.42 -5.53
N GLN A 279 -4.82 -19.95 -6.65
CA GLN A 279 -5.43 -19.73 -7.95
C GLN A 279 -6.91 -20.17 -7.96
N ASP A 280 -7.19 -21.36 -7.45
CA ASP A 280 -8.55 -21.92 -7.40
C ASP A 280 -9.48 -21.13 -6.47
N LEU A 281 -8.95 -20.66 -5.34
CA LEU A 281 -9.69 -19.89 -4.35
C LEU A 281 -9.99 -18.46 -4.81
N LEU A 282 -9.03 -17.81 -5.49
CA LEU A 282 -9.11 -16.40 -5.81
C LEU A 282 -9.84 -16.12 -7.13
N ALA A 283 -9.75 -17.02 -8.12
CA ALA A 283 -10.35 -16.82 -9.44
C ALA A 283 -11.87 -16.53 -9.39
N PRO A 284 -12.68 -17.19 -8.53
CA PRO A 284 -14.10 -16.89 -8.43
C PRO A 284 -14.46 -15.55 -7.79
N LEU A 285 -13.49 -14.86 -7.15
CA LEU A 285 -13.76 -13.61 -6.42
C LEU A 285 -14.05 -12.43 -7.36
N ASP A 286 -13.56 -12.48 -8.59
CA ASP A 286 -13.87 -11.51 -9.66
C ASP A 286 -14.05 -12.23 -10.99
N PRO A 287 -15.23 -12.83 -11.26
CA PRO A 287 -15.47 -13.59 -12.50
C PRO A 287 -15.32 -12.78 -13.79
N GLY A 288 -15.44 -11.44 -13.68
CA GLY A 288 -15.27 -10.52 -14.81
C GLY A 288 -13.86 -9.94 -14.92
N GLY A 289 -12.94 -10.35 -14.04
CA GLY A 289 -11.54 -9.95 -14.03
C GLY A 289 -10.63 -11.02 -14.64
N GLN A 290 -9.34 -10.71 -14.65
CA GLN A 290 -8.29 -11.68 -14.96
C GLN A 290 -7.37 -11.87 -13.76
N LEU A 291 -6.94 -13.09 -13.51
CA LEU A 291 -6.04 -13.45 -12.42
C LEU A 291 -5.01 -14.46 -12.92
N GLY A 292 -3.75 -14.18 -12.62
CA GLY A 292 -2.64 -15.09 -12.85
C GLY A 292 -1.72 -15.16 -11.64
N LEU A 293 -1.32 -16.37 -11.27
CA LEU A 293 -0.28 -16.64 -10.28
C LEU A 293 0.84 -17.46 -10.94
N SER A 294 2.08 -17.13 -10.60
CA SER A 294 3.25 -17.87 -11.09
C SER A 294 4.31 -17.97 -9.99
N LEU A 295 4.96 -19.12 -9.90
CA LEU A 295 6.14 -19.28 -9.06
C LEU A 295 7.29 -18.39 -9.57
N LEU A 296 8.06 -17.85 -8.64
CA LEU A 296 9.34 -17.21 -8.96
C LEU A 296 10.41 -18.27 -9.23
N ASN A 297 11.52 -17.87 -9.83
CA ASN A 297 12.71 -18.71 -9.91
C ASN A 297 13.43 -18.72 -8.54
N GLY A 298 12.75 -19.26 -7.54
CA GLY A 298 13.15 -19.30 -6.12
C GLY A 298 11.93 -19.35 -5.22
N PRO A 299 12.10 -19.24 -3.90
CA PRO A 299 11.01 -19.40 -2.94
C PRO A 299 10.08 -18.19 -2.96
N GLY A 300 9.03 -18.26 -3.73
CA GLY A 300 8.05 -17.19 -3.83
C GLY A 300 7.11 -17.33 -5.02
N PHE A 301 6.14 -16.44 -5.09
CA PHE A 301 5.24 -16.31 -6.24
C PHE A 301 4.91 -14.84 -6.53
N ALA A 302 4.51 -14.59 -7.78
CA ALA A 302 3.91 -13.34 -8.22
C ALA A 302 2.42 -13.58 -8.53
N LEU A 303 1.56 -12.63 -8.13
CA LEU A 303 0.16 -12.55 -8.50
C LEU A 303 -0.07 -11.27 -9.29
N ARG A 304 -0.82 -11.39 -10.39
CA ARG A 304 -1.35 -10.27 -11.16
C ARG A 304 -2.84 -10.42 -11.30
N ALA A 305 -3.56 -9.32 -11.10
CA ALA A 305 -4.99 -9.27 -11.30
C ALA A 305 -5.37 -8.02 -12.08
N LEU A 306 -6.23 -8.16 -13.07
CA LEU A 306 -6.88 -7.08 -13.80
C LEU A 306 -8.36 -7.07 -13.45
N SER A 307 -8.90 -5.88 -13.17
CA SER A 307 -10.30 -5.71 -12.75
C SER A 307 -10.85 -4.36 -13.23
N ARG A 308 -12.14 -4.17 -13.02
CA ARG A 308 -12.82 -2.87 -13.23
C ARG A 308 -13.06 -2.11 -11.92
N SER A 309 -12.59 -2.64 -10.77
CA SER A 309 -12.76 -1.97 -9.49
C SER A 309 -11.64 -2.26 -8.50
N THR A 310 -11.30 -1.25 -7.70
CA THR A 310 -10.40 -1.40 -6.53
C THR A 310 -10.96 -2.40 -5.52
N GLY A 311 -12.29 -2.43 -5.33
CA GLY A 311 -12.93 -3.32 -4.37
C GLY A 311 -12.73 -4.80 -4.71
N SER A 312 -12.80 -5.18 -6.00
CA SER A 312 -12.51 -6.54 -6.45
C SER A 312 -11.05 -6.91 -6.24
N LEU A 313 -10.12 -6.02 -6.61
CA LEU A 313 -8.68 -6.25 -6.39
C LEU A 313 -8.36 -6.41 -4.90
N ASN A 314 -8.87 -5.53 -4.04
CA ASN A 314 -8.65 -5.64 -2.60
C ASN A 314 -9.19 -6.96 -2.05
N ARG A 315 -10.35 -7.43 -2.52
CA ARG A 315 -10.91 -8.73 -2.11
C ARG A 315 -9.96 -9.87 -2.48
N ILE A 316 -9.42 -9.88 -3.70
CA ILE A 316 -8.44 -10.87 -4.15
C ILE A 316 -7.19 -10.82 -3.28
N LEU A 317 -6.56 -9.65 -3.16
CA LEU A 317 -5.29 -9.47 -2.46
C LEU A 317 -5.43 -9.80 -0.96
N PHE A 318 -6.47 -9.30 -0.29
CA PHE A 318 -6.68 -9.56 1.14
C PHE A 318 -7.04 -11.02 1.41
N THR A 319 -7.82 -11.68 0.53
CA THR A 319 -8.07 -13.12 0.67
C THR A 319 -6.77 -13.92 0.55
N ALA A 320 -5.88 -13.57 -0.40
CA ALA A 320 -4.57 -14.19 -0.50
C ALA A 320 -3.75 -14.00 0.79
N ILE A 321 -3.67 -12.76 1.28
CA ILE A 321 -2.97 -12.44 2.54
C ILE A 321 -3.55 -13.27 3.70
N ASP A 322 -4.87 -13.38 3.81
CA ASP A 322 -5.54 -14.10 4.89
C ASP A 322 -5.22 -15.60 4.87
N VAL A 323 -5.10 -16.20 3.69
CA VAL A 323 -4.64 -17.59 3.54
C VAL A 323 -3.21 -17.73 4.07
N LEU A 324 -2.30 -16.86 3.64
CA LEU A 324 -0.90 -16.87 4.07
C LEU A 324 -0.76 -16.64 5.59
N ARG A 325 -1.45 -15.65 6.13
CA ARG A 325 -1.48 -15.33 7.56
C ARG A 325 -1.94 -16.53 8.40
N ARG A 326 -3.03 -17.17 7.99
CA ARG A 326 -3.59 -18.36 8.66
C ARG A 326 -2.64 -19.54 8.57
N ARG A 327 -2.14 -19.83 7.38
CA ARG A 327 -1.29 -21.00 7.11
C ARG A 327 0.07 -20.93 7.81
N TRP A 328 0.70 -19.76 7.76
CA TRP A 328 2.07 -19.60 8.23
C TRP A 328 2.18 -19.16 9.68
N TYR A 329 1.23 -18.38 10.16
CA TYR A 329 1.32 -17.72 11.46
C TYR A 329 0.12 -17.94 12.36
N ARG A 330 -0.91 -18.67 11.92
CA ARG A 330 -2.19 -18.85 12.62
C ARG A 330 -2.85 -17.53 13.04
N GLN A 331 -2.62 -16.49 12.24
CA GLN A 331 -3.17 -15.16 12.47
C GLN A 331 -4.62 -15.06 12.00
N GLN A 332 -5.32 -14.08 12.57
CA GLN A 332 -6.66 -13.68 12.13
C GLN A 332 -6.60 -13.01 10.75
N PRO A 333 -7.71 -12.98 10.01
CA PRO A 333 -7.83 -12.21 8.78
C PRO A 333 -7.40 -10.75 8.97
N LEU A 334 -6.81 -10.18 7.92
CA LEU A 334 -6.29 -8.82 7.95
C LEU A 334 -7.43 -7.81 8.06
N ASN A 335 -7.47 -7.08 9.17
CA ASN A 335 -8.38 -5.95 9.35
C ASN A 335 -7.55 -4.70 9.68
N LEU A 336 -7.38 -3.84 8.69
CA LEU A 336 -6.56 -2.64 8.81
C LEU A 336 -7.21 -1.54 9.68
N ARG A 337 -8.48 -1.70 10.09
CA ARG A 337 -9.24 -0.75 10.93
C ARG A 337 -9.15 0.70 10.44
N LYS A 338 -9.18 0.90 9.13
CA LYS A 338 -9.06 2.24 8.52
C LYS A 338 -10.38 3.00 8.48
N TYR A 339 -11.52 2.31 8.65
CA TYR A 339 -12.88 2.85 8.58
C TYR A 339 -13.72 2.29 9.72
#